data_5d86d3f18e49eb6f9c3cd2e04f4b4e62
#
_entry.id   5d86d3f18e49eb6f9c3cd2e04f4b4e62
#
_cell.length_a   1.000
_cell.length_b   1.000
_cell.length_c   1.000
_cell.angle_alpha   90.00
_cell.angle_beta   90.00
_cell.angle_gamma   90.00
#
_symmetry.space_group_name_H-M   'P 1'
#
loop_
_entity.id
_entity.type
_entity.pdbx_description
1 polymer ?
#
loop_
_entity_poly.entity_id
_entity_poly.type
_entity_poly.pdbx_seq_one_letter_code
_entity_poly.pdbx_strand_id
1 'polypeptide(L)'
;MPVIEYKCPYCGSGMSFDAATGTLSCPGCGNQEHIDQLPDPMKQQVFTEGEVKEYHCGSCGAVIMTDAETSATSCSYCGSAVVLADRLTGELAPAMVIPFSISKEEAIKAFRKWCRNGLLTPRGFMNANRIKSLTGMYVPFWLYELHNRVEVHGHATKVRTYTQGDYEYTETQHYEIYRKMRLNYTKLPLDASAKMDDELMDKLEPFPYEQLKEFKTPYLAGYLAEKYSYNDQELLPRAKEKVRSYIDAAISSAVAGYTTVNYTNKQIDTMMKKADYVLLPVWMVHYDYNKTVYTFAMNGQTGKVVGRPPLSKAKIAAWFAGISGVSFLSLKLIAWMMGGGFW
;
A
#
# COMPACT_ATOMS: atom_id res chain seq x y z
N MET A 1 -32.96 3.89 -3.57
CA MET A 1 -32.05 4.91 -3.06
C MET A 1 -31.28 5.53 -4.20
N PRO A 2 -30.87 6.80 -4.10
CA PRO A 2 -30.21 7.46 -5.22
C PRO A 2 -28.85 6.83 -5.50
N VAL A 3 -28.73 6.38 -6.74
CA VAL A 3 -27.47 5.91 -7.34
C VAL A 3 -26.99 7.04 -8.24
N ILE A 4 -25.72 7.40 -8.14
CA ILE A 4 -25.10 8.38 -9.03
C ILE A 4 -24.56 7.63 -10.23
N GLU A 5 -25.04 7.97 -11.41
CA GLU A 5 -24.54 7.49 -12.70
C GLU A 5 -24.13 8.68 -13.56
N TYR A 6 -22.95 8.60 -14.13
CA TYR A 6 -22.47 9.59 -15.09
C TYR A 6 -22.82 9.13 -16.50
N LYS A 7 -23.77 9.81 -17.14
CA LYS A 7 -24.22 9.51 -18.50
C LYS A 7 -23.64 10.49 -19.50
N CYS A 8 -23.23 9.97 -20.64
CA CYS A 8 -22.71 10.79 -21.73
C CYS A 8 -23.82 11.69 -22.29
N PRO A 9 -23.62 13.01 -22.37
CA PRO A 9 -24.63 13.93 -22.87
C PRO A 9 -24.94 13.74 -24.37
N TYR A 10 -24.06 13.07 -25.11
CA TYR A 10 -24.20 12.88 -26.57
C TYR A 10 -24.91 11.56 -26.94
N CYS A 11 -24.61 10.46 -26.23
CA CYS A 11 -25.15 9.15 -26.60
C CYS A 11 -25.89 8.41 -25.46
N GLY A 12 -25.94 8.98 -24.25
CA GLY A 12 -26.62 8.42 -23.10
C GLY A 12 -25.94 7.21 -22.45
N SER A 13 -24.81 6.71 -23.00
CA SER A 13 -24.05 5.60 -22.40
C SER A 13 -23.43 6.00 -21.07
N GLY A 14 -23.22 5.03 -20.16
CA GLY A 14 -22.50 5.26 -18.90
C GLY A 14 -21.05 5.65 -19.18
N MET A 15 -20.56 6.66 -18.45
CA MET A 15 -19.16 7.09 -18.51
C MET A 15 -18.37 6.51 -17.36
N SER A 16 -17.09 6.29 -17.55
CA SER A 16 -16.14 5.82 -16.53
C SER A 16 -14.91 6.70 -16.46
N PHE A 17 -14.27 6.74 -15.30
CA PHE A 17 -13.01 7.47 -15.13
C PHE A 17 -11.87 6.76 -15.87
N ASP A 18 -11.23 7.48 -16.75
CA ASP A 18 -10.06 7.03 -17.50
C ASP A 18 -8.79 7.52 -16.82
N ALA A 19 -8.02 6.58 -16.28
CA ALA A 19 -6.77 6.85 -15.58
C ALA A 19 -5.70 7.48 -16.48
N ALA A 20 -5.71 7.18 -17.78
CA ALA A 20 -4.71 7.68 -18.73
C ALA A 20 -4.90 9.16 -19.08
N THR A 21 -6.16 9.59 -19.17
CA THR A 21 -6.52 10.98 -19.54
C THR A 21 -6.87 11.84 -18.33
N GLY A 22 -7.20 11.23 -17.20
CA GLY A 22 -7.68 11.92 -15.99
C GLY A 22 -9.09 12.52 -16.13
N THR A 23 -9.87 12.05 -17.10
CA THR A 23 -11.23 12.53 -17.45
C THR A 23 -12.26 11.42 -17.31
N LEU A 24 -13.55 11.76 -17.31
CA LEU A 24 -14.61 10.78 -17.59
C LEU A 24 -14.67 10.52 -19.09
N SER A 25 -14.56 9.28 -19.49
CA SER A 25 -14.61 8.83 -20.89
C SER A 25 -15.86 7.99 -21.17
N CYS A 26 -16.46 8.23 -22.32
CA CYS A 26 -17.60 7.45 -22.80
C CYS A 26 -17.13 6.30 -23.70
N PRO A 27 -17.36 5.02 -23.32
CA PRO A 27 -16.97 3.88 -24.16
C PRO A 27 -17.81 3.76 -25.43
N GLY A 28 -18.99 4.40 -25.50
CA GLY A 28 -19.89 4.32 -26.66
C GLY A 28 -19.54 5.26 -27.79
N CYS A 29 -19.17 6.51 -27.50
CA CYS A 29 -18.91 7.53 -28.53
C CYS A 29 -17.54 8.21 -28.41
N GLY A 30 -16.73 7.85 -27.40
CA GLY A 30 -15.40 8.43 -27.18
C GLY A 30 -15.39 9.84 -26.57
N ASN A 31 -16.57 10.40 -26.22
CA ASN A 31 -16.63 11.71 -25.57
C ASN A 31 -15.88 11.71 -24.24
N GLN A 32 -15.20 12.81 -23.94
CA GLN A 32 -14.45 13.01 -22.69
C GLN A 32 -14.90 14.28 -21.99
N GLU A 33 -15.05 14.20 -20.67
CA GLU A 33 -15.43 15.34 -19.83
C GLU A 33 -14.48 15.51 -18.66
N HIS A 34 -14.06 16.73 -18.42
CA HIS A 34 -13.24 17.09 -17.27
C HIS A 34 -14.03 17.05 -15.98
N ILE A 35 -13.48 16.39 -14.96
CA ILE A 35 -14.14 16.22 -13.65
C ILE A 35 -14.49 17.56 -13.00
N ASP A 36 -13.65 18.58 -13.18
CA ASP A 36 -13.88 19.90 -12.57
C ASP A 36 -15.08 20.65 -13.16
N GLN A 37 -15.56 20.24 -14.34
CA GLN A 37 -16.70 20.84 -15.02
C GLN A 37 -18.02 20.15 -14.68
N LEU A 38 -17.96 18.99 -14.03
CA LEU A 38 -19.14 18.23 -13.66
C LEU A 38 -19.76 18.75 -12.36
N PRO A 39 -21.10 18.85 -12.29
CA PRO A 39 -21.75 19.12 -11.03
C PRO A 39 -21.46 17.99 -10.06
N ASP A 40 -21.11 18.33 -8.83
CA ASP A 40 -20.97 17.35 -7.75
C ASP A 40 -22.36 17.14 -7.10
N PRO A 41 -23.02 16.00 -7.38
CA PRO A 41 -24.36 15.74 -6.85
C PRO A 41 -24.36 15.58 -5.32
N MET A 42 -23.20 15.37 -4.69
CA MET A 42 -23.07 15.20 -3.26
C MET A 42 -23.21 16.50 -2.45
N LYS A 43 -22.94 17.64 -3.06
CA LYS A 43 -23.04 18.94 -2.36
C LYS A 43 -24.50 19.34 -2.03
N GLN A 44 -25.49 18.60 -2.51
CA GLN A 44 -26.92 18.98 -2.40
C GLN A 44 -27.76 18.00 -1.56
N GLN A 45 -27.21 16.91 -1.01
CA GLN A 45 -28.05 15.90 -0.33
C GLN A 45 -27.50 15.54 1.06
N VAL A 46 -28.40 15.60 2.07
CA VAL A 46 -28.16 15.12 3.44
C VAL A 46 -28.91 13.80 3.61
N PHE A 47 -28.19 12.73 4.01
CA PHE A 47 -28.76 11.40 4.20
C PHE A 47 -28.65 10.93 5.65
N THR A 48 -29.64 10.13 6.10
CA THR A 48 -29.69 9.48 7.41
C THR A 48 -29.28 8.01 7.32
N GLU A 49 -28.55 7.49 8.30
CA GLU A 49 -28.05 6.10 8.37
C GLU A 49 -29.15 5.04 8.46
N GLY A 50 -28.87 3.84 7.91
CA GLY A 50 -29.70 2.63 8.07
C GLY A 50 -29.24 1.44 7.21
N GLU A 51 -29.57 0.25 7.66
CA GLU A 51 -29.23 -1.14 7.26
C GLU A 51 -29.15 -1.47 5.75
N VAL A 52 -28.72 -2.71 5.42
CA VAL A 52 -28.59 -3.25 4.05
C VAL A 52 -29.74 -2.77 3.15
N LYS A 53 -29.39 -1.97 2.15
CA LYS A 53 -30.36 -1.28 1.29
C LYS A 53 -30.28 -1.81 -0.12
N GLU A 54 -31.43 -2.02 -0.72
CA GLU A 54 -31.54 -2.32 -2.14
C GLU A 54 -31.29 -1.06 -2.96
N TYR A 55 -30.41 -1.16 -3.93
CA TYR A 55 -30.10 -0.10 -4.89
C TYR A 55 -30.59 -0.52 -6.25
N HIS A 56 -31.11 0.41 -7.04
CA HIS A 56 -31.52 0.16 -8.39
C HIS A 56 -30.57 0.81 -9.37
N CYS A 57 -30.07 0.04 -10.33
CA CYS A 57 -29.26 0.57 -11.40
C CYS A 57 -30.10 1.54 -12.26
N GLY A 58 -29.66 2.79 -12.37
CA GLY A 58 -30.37 3.81 -13.15
C GLY A 58 -30.34 3.54 -14.66
N SER A 59 -29.39 2.71 -15.13
CA SER A 59 -29.28 2.35 -16.56
C SER A 59 -30.20 1.22 -16.99
N CYS A 60 -30.34 0.16 -16.17
CA CYS A 60 -31.12 -1.02 -16.56
C CYS A 60 -32.24 -1.40 -15.57
N GLY A 61 -32.36 -0.69 -14.45
CA GLY A 61 -33.38 -0.96 -13.43
C GLY A 61 -33.09 -2.16 -12.53
N ALA A 62 -32.00 -2.90 -12.74
CA ALA A 62 -31.67 -4.09 -11.97
C ALA A 62 -31.41 -3.75 -10.50
N VAL A 63 -31.83 -4.64 -9.60
CA VAL A 63 -31.53 -4.51 -8.16
C VAL A 63 -30.08 -4.87 -7.93
N ILE A 64 -29.35 -3.99 -7.25
CA ILE A 64 -27.97 -4.16 -6.85
C ILE A 64 -27.94 -4.42 -5.35
N MET A 65 -27.47 -5.58 -4.95
CA MET A 65 -27.23 -5.93 -3.54
C MET A 65 -25.74 -5.79 -3.26
N THR A 66 -25.38 -4.98 -2.29
CA THR A 66 -24.00 -4.79 -1.85
C THR A 66 -23.89 -4.93 -0.35
N ASP A 67 -22.70 -5.28 0.13
CA ASP A 67 -22.39 -5.26 1.55
C ASP A 67 -22.35 -3.82 2.10
N ALA A 68 -22.28 -3.71 3.42
CA ALA A 68 -22.37 -2.41 4.11
C ALA A 68 -21.16 -1.49 3.84
N GLU A 69 -20.02 -2.02 3.43
CA GLU A 69 -18.79 -1.27 3.19
C GLU A 69 -18.60 -0.78 1.74
N THR A 70 -19.32 -1.36 0.77
CA THR A 70 -19.19 -0.94 -0.64
C THR A 70 -19.78 0.46 -0.87
N SER A 71 -18.96 1.38 -1.39
CA SER A 71 -19.36 2.76 -1.72
C SER A 71 -19.44 3.01 -3.24
N ALA A 72 -18.75 2.22 -4.04
CA ALA A 72 -18.90 2.22 -5.50
C ALA A 72 -18.70 0.81 -6.06
N THR A 73 -19.43 0.49 -7.15
CA THR A 73 -19.41 -0.82 -7.80
C THR A 73 -19.77 -0.70 -9.29
N SER A 74 -19.87 -1.82 -9.98
CA SER A 74 -20.47 -1.91 -11.31
C SER A 74 -21.73 -2.79 -11.27
N CYS A 75 -22.72 -2.44 -12.06
CA CYS A 75 -23.91 -3.26 -12.18
C CYS A 75 -23.59 -4.61 -12.80
N SER A 76 -23.94 -5.70 -12.12
CA SER A 76 -23.69 -7.07 -12.58
C SER A 76 -24.45 -7.44 -13.89
N TYR A 77 -25.48 -6.68 -14.25
CA TYR A 77 -26.32 -6.95 -15.41
C TYR A 77 -25.91 -6.17 -16.65
N CYS A 78 -25.65 -4.86 -16.53
CA CYS A 78 -25.34 -4.02 -17.69
C CYS A 78 -23.91 -3.43 -17.66
N GLY A 79 -23.15 -3.65 -16.59
CA GLY A 79 -21.78 -3.16 -16.46
C GLY A 79 -21.63 -1.67 -16.16
N SER A 80 -22.74 -0.92 -16.03
CA SER A 80 -22.69 0.51 -15.73
C SER A 80 -22.03 0.75 -14.38
N ALA A 81 -21.20 1.79 -14.30
CA ALA A 81 -20.60 2.24 -13.05
C ALA A 81 -21.69 2.82 -12.12
N VAL A 82 -21.64 2.43 -10.85
CA VAL A 82 -22.63 2.77 -9.82
C VAL A 82 -21.91 3.31 -8.60
N VAL A 83 -22.28 4.52 -8.16
CA VAL A 83 -21.77 5.13 -6.93
C VAL A 83 -22.91 5.30 -5.94
N LEU A 84 -22.71 4.80 -4.72
CA LEU A 84 -23.71 4.78 -3.66
C LEU A 84 -23.56 6.06 -2.81
N ALA A 85 -24.35 7.07 -3.12
CA ALA A 85 -24.23 8.42 -2.58
C ALA A 85 -24.34 8.47 -1.05
N ASP A 86 -25.26 7.71 -0.48
CA ASP A 86 -25.55 7.69 0.97
C ASP A 86 -24.39 7.14 1.81
N ARG A 87 -23.46 6.45 1.19
CA ARG A 87 -22.27 5.89 1.86
C ARG A 87 -21.02 6.76 1.76
N LEU A 88 -21.15 7.91 1.16
CA LEU A 88 -20.06 8.87 0.94
C LEU A 88 -20.37 10.26 1.52
N THR A 89 -21.36 10.36 2.43
CA THR A 89 -21.82 11.63 3.02
C THR A 89 -21.50 11.74 4.49
N GLY A 90 -21.48 12.96 5.02
CA GLY A 90 -21.21 13.23 6.42
C GLY A 90 -19.83 12.79 6.87
N GLU A 91 -19.73 12.12 8.00
CA GLU A 91 -18.48 11.57 8.55
C GLU A 91 -17.89 10.44 7.68
N LEU A 92 -18.69 9.85 6.79
CA LEU A 92 -18.26 8.80 5.86
C LEU A 92 -17.68 9.35 4.56
N ALA A 93 -17.70 10.66 4.36
CA ALA A 93 -17.16 11.28 3.16
C ALA A 93 -15.62 11.34 3.22
N PRO A 94 -14.90 10.82 2.21
CA PRO A 94 -13.48 11.03 2.11
C PRO A 94 -13.16 12.52 1.96
N ALA A 95 -12.13 12.98 2.65
CA ALA A 95 -11.66 14.36 2.46
C ALA A 95 -10.92 14.51 1.12
N MET A 96 -10.13 13.51 0.76
CA MET A 96 -9.25 13.54 -0.40
C MET A 96 -9.17 12.17 -1.09
N VAL A 97 -8.68 12.18 -2.32
CA VAL A 97 -8.44 10.98 -3.13
C VAL A 97 -7.12 11.14 -3.90
N ILE A 98 -6.40 10.04 -4.10
CA ILE A 98 -5.39 9.95 -5.15
C ILE A 98 -6.04 9.22 -6.33
N PRO A 99 -6.27 9.86 -7.49
CA PRO A 99 -6.86 9.20 -8.65
C PRO A 99 -5.98 8.07 -9.17
N PHE A 100 -6.54 7.11 -9.89
CA PHE A 100 -5.73 6.17 -10.68
C PHE A 100 -4.94 6.93 -11.76
N SER A 101 -3.69 6.53 -11.99
CA SER A 101 -2.86 6.97 -13.13
C SER A 101 -2.44 5.82 -14.02
N ILE A 102 -2.61 4.59 -13.55
CA ILE A 102 -2.26 3.38 -14.28
C ILE A 102 -3.54 2.73 -14.79
N SER A 103 -3.64 2.59 -16.11
CA SER A 103 -4.76 1.92 -16.78
C SER A 103 -4.76 0.41 -16.49
N LYS A 104 -5.89 -0.24 -16.77
CA LYS A 104 -6.03 -1.69 -16.60
C LYS A 104 -5.03 -2.47 -17.44
N GLU A 105 -4.77 -2.01 -18.67
CA GLU A 105 -3.83 -2.62 -19.60
C GLU A 105 -2.38 -2.50 -19.11
N GLU A 106 -2.02 -1.35 -18.58
CA GLU A 106 -0.70 -1.12 -17.97
C GLU A 106 -0.53 -1.95 -16.71
N ALA A 107 -1.57 -2.06 -15.89
CA ALA A 107 -1.59 -2.89 -14.71
C ALA A 107 -1.32 -4.37 -15.05
N ILE A 108 -1.98 -4.90 -16.09
CA ILE A 108 -1.73 -6.26 -16.59
C ILE A 108 -0.28 -6.43 -17.06
N LYS A 109 0.28 -5.44 -17.79
CA LYS A 109 1.67 -5.47 -18.26
C LYS A 109 2.65 -5.46 -17.09
N ALA A 110 2.44 -4.57 -16.11
CA ALA A 110 3.28 -4.45 -14.91
C ALA A 110 3.27 -5.74 -14.09
N PHE A 111 2.09 -6.30 -13.84
CA PHE A 111 1.93 -7.57 -13.15
C PHE A 111 2.66 -8.72 -13.86
N ARG A 112 2.48 -8.85 -15.18
CA ARG A 112 3.20 -9.86 -15.97
C ARG A 112 4.72 -9.70 -15.90
N LYS A 113 5.22 -8.46 -15.98
CA LYS A 113 6.66 -8.17 -15.84
C LYS A 113 7.16 -8.57 -14.46
N TRP A 114 6.44 -8.19 -13.40
CA TRP A 114 6.79 -8.53 -12.02
C TRP A 114 6.88 -10.04 -11.81
N CYS A 115 5.87 -10.79 -12.27
CA CYS A 115 5.88 -12.23 -12.18
C CYS A 115 7.08 -12.89 -12.90
N ARG A 116 7.53 -12.40 -14.05
CA ARG A 116 8.70 -12.95 -14.78
C ARG A 116 10.01 -12.81 -14.01
N ASN A 117 10.12 -11.79 -13.18
CA ASN A 117 11.34 -11.49 -12.44
C ASN A 117 11.51 -12.37 -11.18
N GLY A 118 10.56 -13.22 -10.86
CA GLY A 118 10.63 -14.13 -9.72
C GLY A 118 11.60 -15.28 -9.96
N LEU A 119 12.84 -15.17 -9.44
CA LEU A 119 13.91 -16.16 -9.58
C LEU A 119 13.47 -17.58 -9.19
N LEU A 120 12.73 -17.69 -8.08
CA LEU A 120 12.22 -18.94 -7.52
C LEU A 120 10.77 -19.24 -7.89
N THR A 121 10.12 -18.40 -8.70
CA THR A 121 8.73 -18.59 -9.11
C THR A 121 8.63 -19.71 -10.15
N PRO A 122 7.64 -20.63 -10.09
CA PRO A 122 7.45 -21.70 -11.06
C PRO A 122 7.26 -21.15 -12.48
N ARG A 123 7.87 -21.81 -13.48
CA ARG A 123 7.75 -21.39 -14.89
C ARG A 123 6.29 -21.33 -15.39
N GLY A 124 5.43 -22.23 -14.92
CA GLY A 124 4.01 -22.27 -15.29
C GLY A 124 3.12 -21.23 -14.59
N PHE A 125 3.65 -20.47 -13.63
CA PHE A 125 2.91 -19.43 -12.91
C PHE A 125 2.53 -18.25 -13.82
N MET A 126 3.26 -18.04 -14.90
CA MET A 126 3.20 -16.84 -15.75
C MET A 126 2.17 -16.88 -16.87
N ASN A 127 1.32 -17.90 -16.93
CA ASN A 127 0.37 -18.01 -18.05
C ASN A 127 -0.77 -16.98 -17.87
N ALA A 128 -0.84 -16.01 -18.79
CA ALA A 128 -1.78 -14.88 -18.77
C ALA A 128 -3.27 -15.27 -18.65
N ASN A 129 -3.63 -16.45 -19.10
CA ASN A 129 -5.01 -16.97 -19.07
C ASN A 129 -5.47 -17.37 -17.65
N ARG A 130 -4.62 -17.25 -16.64
CA ARG A 130 -4.91 -17.60 -15.24
C ARG A 130 -5.17 -16.40 -14.35
N ILE A 131 -5.11 -15.19 -14.88
CA ILE A 131 -5.60 -14.01 -14.14
C ILE A 131 -7.12 -14.15 -14.09
N LYS A 132 -7.63 -14.48 -12.91
CA LYS A 132 -9.05 -14.72 -12.67
C LYS A 132 -9.82 -13.40 -12.67
N SER A 133 -9.24 -12.39 -12.07
CA SER A 133 -9.75 -11.03 -12.09
C SER A 133 -8.65 -10.01 -11.85
N LEU A 134 -8.74 -8.87 -12.50
CA LEU A 134 -8.00 -7.66 -12.18
C LEU A 134 -9.03 -6.58 -11.93
N THR A 135 -9.08 -6.10 -10.69
CA THR A 135 -10.10 -5.16 -10.23
C THR A 135 -9.41 -3.91 -9.69
N GLY A 136 -9.74 -2.77 -10.26
CA GLY A 136 -9.34 -1.47 -9.71
C GLY A 136 -10.30 -1.08 -8.59
N MET A 137 -9.75 -0.71 -7.45
CA MET A 137 -10.55 -0.28 -6.31
C MET A 137 -9.90 0.85 -5.54
N TYR A 138 -10.73 1.67 -4.95
CA TYR A 138 -10.32 2.66 -3.97
C TYR A 138 -10.44 2.07 -2.58
N VAL A 139 -9.31 1.95 -1.91
CA VAL A 139 -9.21 1.44 -0.54
C VAL A 139 -9.21 2.62 0.43
N PRO A 140 -9.99 2.55 1.52
CA PRO A 140 -10.01 3.58 2.55
C PRO A 140 -8.71 3.56 3.36
N PHE A 141 -8.13 4.74 3.58
CA PHE A 141 -6.96 4.95 4.45
C PHE A 141 -7.18 6.13 5.37
N TRP A 142 -6.57 6.05 6.55
CA TRP A 142 -6.34 7.21 7.39
C TRP A 142 -4.91 7.69 7.22
N LEU A 143 -4.73 8.99 6.94
CA LEU A 143 -3.43 9.65 6.92
C LEU A 143 -3.24 10.38 8.25
N TYR A 144 -2.41 9.82 9.12
CA TYR A 144 -2.15 10.40 10.43
C TYR A 144 -1.07 11.47 10.40
N GLU A 145 -1.28 12.50 11.21
CA GLU A 145 -0.25 13.43 11.65
C GLU A 145 0.03 13.16 13.13
N LEU A 146 1.24 12.65 13.42
CA LEU A 146 1.67 12.27 14.76
C LEU A 146 2.82 13.15 15.22
N HIS A 147 2.67 13.75 16.39
CA HIS A 147 3.70 14.54 17.06
C HIS A 147 4.27 13.72 18.21
N ASN A 148 5.57 13.51 18.19
CA ASN A 148 6.26 12.67 19.17
C ASN A 148 7.26 13.47 19.95
N ARG A 149 7.21 13.35 21.28
CA ARG A 149 8.24 13.81 22.21
C ARG A 149 9.02 12.60 22.69
N VAL A 150 10.32 12.65 22.51
CA VAL A 150 11.20 11.53 22.84
C VAL A 150 12.27 12.03 23.78
N GLU A 151 12.41 11.38 24.94
CA GLU A 151 13.49 11.61 25.90
C GLU A 151 14.21 10.28 26.16
N VAL A 152 15.52 10.31 26.00
CA VAL A 152 16.36 9.11 26.17
C VAL A 152 17.53 9.45 27.08
N HIS A 153 17.71 8.62 28.11
CA HIS A 153 18.88 8.64 29.01
C HIS A 153 19.61 7.31 28.88
N GLY A 154 20.92 7.33 29.04
CA GLY A 154 21.70 6.09 29.00
C GLY A 154 23.19 6.33 29.20
N HIS A 155 23.93 5.23 29.12
CA HIS A 155 25.38 5.21 29.16
C HIS A 155 25.90 4.70 27.81
N ALA A 156 26.97 5.32 27.34
CA ALA A 156 27.60 4.95 26.10
C ALA A 156 29.11 4.79 26.23
N THR A 157 29.73 4.02 25.38
CA THR A 157 31.19 3.87 25.33
C THR A 157 31.73 4.20 23.97
N LYS A 158 32.93 4.76 23.93
CA LYS A 158 33.78 4.79 22.73
C LYS A 158 35.01 3.96 23.02
N VAL A 159 35.27 2.97 22.15
CA VAL A 159 36.43 2.10 22.25
C VAL A 159 37.36 2.45 21.11
N ARG A 160 38.61 2.69 21.41
CA ARG A 160 39.71 2.93 20.47
C ARG A 160 40.83 1.95 20.77
N THR A 161 41.22 1.18 19.74
CA THR A 161 42.37 0.30 19.81
C THR A 161 43.49 0.91 18.97
N TYR A 162 44.71 0.95 19.52
CA TYR A 162 45.90 1.39 18.81
C TYR A 162 47.15 0.60 19.27
N THR A 163 48.13 0.45 18.39
CA THR A 163 49.33 -0.26 18.65
C THR A 163 50.46 0.74 18.92
N GLN A 164 51.23 0.55 19.99
CA GLN A 164 52.43 1.33 20.32
C GLN A 164 53.55 0.37 20.68
N GLY A 165 54.57 0.27 19.82
CA GLY A 165 55.60 -0.77 19.89
C GLY A 165 55.00 -2.16 19.69
N ASP A 166 55.35 -3.07 20.59
CA ASP A 166 54.87 -4.49 20.54
C ASP A 166 53.56 -4.68 21.36
N TYR A 167 52.91 -3.62 21.79
CA TYR A 167 51.70 -3.67 22.62
C TYR A 167 50.52 -3.09 21.90
N GLU A 168 49.39 -3.77 22.06
CA GLU A 168 48.08 -3.28 21.65
C GLU A 168 47.35 -2.68 22.85
N TYR A 169 46.92 -1.43 22.70
CA TYR A 169 46.21 -0.69 23.76
C TYR A 169 44.74 -0.55 23.35
N THR A 170 43.87 -0.83 24.32
CA THR A 170 42.41 -0.55 24.18
C THR A 170 42.01 0.51 25.18
N GLU A 171 41.63 1.65 24.67
CA GLU A 171 41.10 2.78 25.48
C GLU A 171 39.58 2.75 25.39
N THR A 172 38.91 2.73 26.55
CA THR A 172 37.44 2.81 26.65
C THR A 172 37.05 4.08 27.37
N GLN A 173 36.35 4.95 26.65
CA GLN A 173 35.79 6.19 27.23
C GLN A 173 34.32 5.99 27.53
N HIS A 174 33.86 6.39 28.70
CA HIS A 174 32.49 6.29 29.18
C HIS A 174 31.79 7.64 29.10
N TYR A 175 30.55 7.62 28.63
CA TYR A 175 29.73 8.84 28.47
C TYR A 175 28.34 8.62 29.05
N GLU A 176 27.80 9.64 29.68
CA GLU A 176 26.37 9.75 29.90
C GLU A 176 25.72 10.42 28.71
N ILE A 177 24.62 9.85 28.23
CA ILE A 177 23.87 10.38 27.11
C ILE A 177 22.49 10.84 27.57
N TYR A 178 22.13 12.03 27.11
CA TYR A 178 20.78 12.57 27.19
C TYR A 178 20.40 13.09 25.82
N ARG A 179 19.24 12.66 25.32
CA ARG A 179 18.69 13.16 24.06
C ARG A 179 17.22 13.49 24.24
N LYS A 180 16.86 14.69 23.83
CA LYS A 180 15.46 15.15 23.77
C LYS A 180 15.16 15.58 22.37
N MET A 181 14.14 14.96 21.76
CA MET A 181 13.79 15.14 20.36
C MET A 181 12.29 15.40 20.20
N ARG A 182 11.93 16.17 19.18
CA ARG A 182 10.56 16.30 18.69
C ARG A 182 10.54 15.76 17.25
N LEU A 183 9.75 14.73 17.02
CA LEU A 183 9.65 14.05 15.74
C LEU A 183 8.21 14.14 15.26
N ASN A 184 7.99 14.79 14.11
CA ASN A 184 6.67 14.95 13.53
C ASN A 184 6.60 14.07 12.28
N TYR A 185 5.62 13.21 12.25
CA TYR A 185 5.32 12.36 11.08
C TYR A 185 3.99 12.80 10.50
N THR A 186 4.01 13.19 9.24
CA THR A 186 2.83 13.63 8.51
C THR A 186 2.49 12.62 7.43
N LYS A 187 1.19 12.49 7.15
CA LYS A 187 0.69 11.57 6.11
C LYS A 187 1.14 10.12 6.32
N LEU A 188 1.16 9.66 7.59
CA LEU A 188 1.40 8.25 7.91
C LEU A 188 0.16 7.45 7.51
N PRO A 189 0.22 6.60 6.47
CA PRO A 189 -0.95 5.89 5.99
C PRO A 189 -1.20 4.62 6.79
N LEU A 190 -2.48 4.36 7.06
CA LEU A 190 -2.98 3.09 7.56
C LEU A 190 -4.25 2.75 6.82
N ASP A 191 -4.33 1.54 6.27
CA ASP A 191 -5.57 1.08 5.67
C ASP A 191 -6.64 0.90 6.74
N ALA A 192 -7.86 1.24 6.37
CA ALA A 192 -9.01 1.24 7.25
C ALA A 192 -10.07 0.19 6.85
N SER A 193 -9.72 -0.75 5.96
CA SER A 193 -10.60 -1.81 5.48
C SER A 193 -10.41 -3.08 6.30
N ALA A 194 -11.51 -3.69 6.76
CA ALA A 194 -11.47 -5.01 7.38
C ALA A 194 -11.25 -6.16 6.36
N LYS A 195 -11.33 -5.88 5.06
CA LYS A 195 -11.25 -6.87 3.99
C LYS A 195 -9.86 -6.98 3.37
N MET A 196 -9.02 -5.96 3.59
CA MET A 196 -7.66 -5.93 3.06
C MET A 196 -6.69 -6.58 4.03
N ASP A 197 -5.63 -7.16 3.48
CA ASP A 197 -4.51 -7.65 4.27
C ASP A 197 -3.59 -6.46 4.61
N ASP A 198 -3.45 -6.16 5.89
CA ASP A 198 -2.67 -5.03 6.41
C ASP A 198 -1.21 -5.04 5.90
N GLU A 199 -0.56 -6.23 5.90
CA GLU A 199 0.83 -6.36 5.45
C GLU A 199 0.96 -6.07 3.95
N LEU A 200 -0.05 -6.46 3.17
CA LEU A 200 -0.10 -6.22 1.75
C LEU A 200 -0.26 -4.71 1.47
N MET A 201 -1.16 -4.05 2.20
CA MET A 201 -1.41 -2.60 2.07
C MET A 201 -0.20 -1.78 2.50
N ASP A 202 0.44 -2.12 3.62
CA ASP A 202 1.66 -1.44 4.08
C ASP A 202 2.82 -1.56 3.07
N LYS A 203 2.93 -2.68 2.36
CA LYS A 203 3.95 -2.88 1.32
C LYS A 203 3.69 -2.12 0.02
N LEU A 204 2.47 -1.69 -0.23
CA LEU A 204 2.14 -0.87 -1.42
C LEU A 204 2.75 0.52 -1.37
N GLU A 205 3.09 1.01 -0.19
CA GLU A 205 3.73 2.31 -0.02
C GLU A 205 5.10 2.42 -0.71
N PRO A 206 5.55 3.63 -1.07
CA PRO A 206 4.89 4.92 -0.89
C PRO A 206 3.84 5.22 -1.97
N PHE A 207 2.81 5.98 -1.59
CA PHE A 207 1.95 6.69 -2.54
C PHE A 207 2.47 8.13 -2.74
N PRO A 208 2.30 8.71 -3.93
CA PRO A 208 2.68 10.10 -4.19
C PRO A 208 1.64 11.06 -3.57
N TYR A 209 1.78 11.39 -2.29
CA TYR A 209 0.82 12.21 -1.54
C TYR A 209 0.72 13.66 -2.01
N GLU A 210 1.61 14.12 -2.89
CA GLU A 210 1.50 15.37 -3.65
C GLU A 210 0.38 15.32 -4.69
N GLN A 211 -0.06 14.12 -5.09
CA GLN A 211 -1.16 13.89 -6.03
C GLN A 211 -2.54 13.82 -5.34
N LEU A 212 -2.61 14.03 -4.03
CA LEU A 212 -3.88 14.13 -3.32
C LEU A 212 -4.72 15.29 -3.88
N LYS A 213 -5.96 14.99 -4.23
CA LYS A 213 -6.96 15.94 -4.73
C LYS A 213 -8.17 15.94 -3.80
N GLU A 214 -8.92 17.04 -3.78
CA GLU A 214 -10.22 17.07 -3.15
C GLU A 214 -11.08 15.93 -3.72
N PHE A 215 -11.75 15.21 -2.84
CA PHE A 215 -12.61 14.11 -3.26
C PHE A 215 -13.78 14.60 -4.09
N LYS A 216 -14.00 13.95 -5.22
CA LYS A 216 -15.17 14.10 -6.09
C LYS A 216 -15.63 12.73 -6.57
N THR A 217 -16.93 12.51 -6.54
CA THR A 217 -17.52 11.19 -6.90
C THR A 217 -17.19 10.68 -8.31
N PRO A 218 -16.96 11.51 -9.34
CA PRO A 218 -16.55 11.03 -10.65
C PRO A 218 -15.28 10.19 -10.66
N TYR A 219 -14.36 10.38 -9.70
CA TYR A 219 -13.15 9.54 -9.59
C TYR A 219 -13.47 8.06 -9.34
N LEU A 220 -14.62 7.76 -8.74
CA LEU A 220 -15.05 6.39 -8.44
C LEU A 220 -15.72 5.69 -9.63
N ALA A 221 -16.10 6.43 -10.68
CA ALA A 221 -16.83 5.87 -11.80
C ALA A 221 -16.03 4.80 -12.55
N GLY A 222 -16.50 3.56 -12.53
CA GLY A 222 -15.84 2.41 -13.16
C GLY A 222 -14.87 1.65 -12.27
N TYR A 223 -14.69 2.06 -11.02
CA TYR A 223 -13.87 1.39 -10.01
C TYR A 223 -14.75 0.92 -8.84
N LEU A 224 -14.29 -0.09 -8.12
CA LEU A 224 -14.87 -0.40 -6.82
C LEU A 224 -14.38 0.64 -5.79
N ALA A 225 -15.17 0.90 -4.77
CA ALA A 225 -14.72 1.67 -3.62
C ALA A 225 -15.37 1.12 -2.35
N GLU A 226 -14.62 1.17 -1.27
CA GLU A 226 -15.08 0.83 0.07
C GLU A 226 -15.04 2.07 0.96
N LYS A 227 -15.95 2.14 1.93
CA LYS A 227 -15.83 3.04 3.08
C LYS A 227 -14.93 2.39 4.13
N TYR A 228 -14.43 3.16 5.08
CA TYR A 228 -13.66 2.61 6.18
C TYR A 228 -14.51 1.68 7.07
N SER A 229 -13.89 0.60 7.55
CA SER A 229 -14.44 -0.32 8.56
C SER A 229 -13.96 0.05 9.96
N TYR A 230 -12.78 0.67 10.06
CA TYR A 230 -12.19 1.13 11.31
C TYR A 230 -12.01 2.65 11.31
N ASN A 231 -12.46 3.31 12.38
CA ASN A 231 -12.27 4.74 12.53
C ASN A 231 -10.82 5.10 12.93
N ASP A 232 -10.50 6.39 12.93
CA ASP A 232 -9.17 6.90 13.23
C ASP A 232 -8.71 6.60 14.67
N GLN A 233 -9.64 6.54 15.65
CA GLN A 233 -9.31 6.22 17.05
C GLN A 233 -9.03 4.73 17.23
N GLU A 234 -9.77 3.88 16.55
CA GLU A 234 -9.57 2.41 16.58
C GLU A 234 -8.20 2.02 16.00
N LEU A 235 -7.75 2.70 14.95
CA LEU A 235 -6.46 2.44 14.32
C LEU A 235 -5.27 3.19 14.95
N LEU A 236 -5.52 4.13 15.87
CA LEU A 236 -4.45 4.90 16.51
C LEU A 236 -3.37 4.05 17.20
N PRO A 237 -3.68 2.94 17.90
CA PRO A 237 -2.66 2.05 18.44
C PRO A 237 -1.72 1.49 17.38
N ARG A 238 -2.25 1.05 16.21
CA ARG A 238 -1.46 0.58 15.07
C ARG A 238 -0.61 1.70 14.46
N ALA A 239 -1.14 2.94 14.40
CA ALA A 239 -0.38 4.10 13.96
C ALA A 239 0.83 4.38 14.86
N LYS A 240 0.64 4.30 16.18
CA LYS A 240 1.71 4.46 17.17
C LYS A 240 2.78 3.37 17.05
N GLU A 241 2.39 2.12 16.80
CA GLU A 241 3.33 1.02 16.61
C GLU A 241 4.12 1.17 15.30
N LYS A 242 3.46 1.55 14.21
CA LYS A 242 4.13 1.79 12.91
C LYS A 242 5.17 2.91 13.01
N VAL A 243 4.85 4.01 13.69
CA VAL A 243 5.79 5.14 13.84
C VAL A 243 6.94 4.83 14.79
N ARG A 244 6.79 3.84 15.67
CA ARG A 244 7.80 3.46 16.67
C ARG A 244 9.12 3.05 16.02
N SER A 245 9.06 2.30 14.92
CA SER A 245 10.26 1.90 14.17
C SER A 245 11.05 3.10 13.64
N TYR A 246 10.35 4.14 13.18
CA TYR A 246 10.97 5.38 12.70
C TYR A 246 11.57 6.19 13.85
N ILE A 247 10.89 6.21 15.00
CA ILE A 247 11.41 6.86 16.22
C ILE A 247 12.68 6.14 16.70
N ASP A 248 12.70 4.80 16.71
CA ASP A 248 13.86 4.01 17.10
C ASP A 248 15.06 4.25 16.16
N ALA A 249 14.81 4.35 14.86
CA ALA A 249 15.84 4.73 13.91
C ALA A 249 16.39 6.14 14.15
N ALA A 250 15.52 7.10 14.48
CA ALA A 250 15.93 8.47 14.83
C ALA A 250 16.76 8.51 16.11
N ILE A 251 16.38 7.75 17.15
CA ILE A 251 17.14 7.61 18.39
C ILE A 251 18.53 7.04 18.08
N SER A 252 18.59 5.94 17.33
CA SER A 252 19.86 5.30 16.95
C SER A 252 20.77 6.26 16.18
N SER A 253 20.21 7.05 15.28
CA SER A 253 20.94 8.09 14.55
C SER A 253 21.48 9.19 15.46
N ALA A 254 20.69 9.60 16.46
CA ALA A 254 21.07 10.66 17.41
C ALA A 254 22.21 10.26 18.38
N VAL A 255 22.48 8.97 18.49
CA VAL A 255 23.58 8.40 19.30
C VAL A 255 24.63 7.70 18.44
N ALA A 256 24.64 7.94 17.15
CA ALA A 256 25.65 7.40 16.25
C ALA A 256 27.06 7.89 16.64
N GLY A 257 28.04 7.00 16.50
CA GLY A 257 29.46 7.31 16.83
C GLY A 257 29.91 6.84 18.21
N TYR A 258 29.03 6.24 19.01
CA TYR A 258 29.41 5.44 20.17
C TYR A 258 29.58 3.97 19.76
N THR A 259 30.50 3.26 20.44
CA THR A 259 30.74 1.83 20.20
C THR A 259 29.63 1.00 20.80
N THR A 260 29.16 1.36 22.00
CA THR A 260 28.01 0.74 22.65
C THR A 260 27.11 1.79 23.24
N VAL A 261 25.81 1.53 23.31
CA VAL A 261 24.82 2.39 23.96
C VAL A 261 23.87 1.53 24.76
N ASN A 262 23.74 1.81 26.05
CA ASN A 262 22.80 1.18 26.97
C ASN A 262 21.82 2.21 27.49
N TYR A 263 20.54 2.11 27.10
CA TYR A 263 19.50 3.02 27.55
C TYR A 263 19.03 2.65 28.94
N THR A 264 19.04 3.61 29.86
CA THR A 264 18.50 3.47 31.23
C THR A 264 17.04 3.90 31.29
N ASN A 265 16.66 4.88 30.45
CA ASN A 265 15.29 5.35 30.31
C ASN A 265 15.02 5.73 28.85
N LYS A 266 13.84 5.36 28.36
CA LYS A 266 13.34 5.70 27.03
C LYS A 266 11.87 6.03 27.11
N GLN A 267 11.56 7.32 27.10
CA GLN A 267 10.20 7.82 27.14
C GLN A 267 9.79 8.34 25.77
N ILE A 268 8.69 7.83 25.26
CA ILE A 268 8.09 8.23 23.98
C ILE A 268 6.64 8.62 24.26
N ASP A 269 6.32 9.88 24.02
CA ASP A 269 4.96 10.41 24.10
C ASP A 269 4.51 10.78 22.70
N THR A 270 3.48 10.05 22.20
CA THR A 270 2.93 10.20 20.85
C THR A 270 1.52 10.77 20.94
N MET A 271 1.33 11.94 20.36
CA MET A 271 0.04 12.62 20.25
C MET A 271 -0.43 12.63 18.80
N MET A 272 -1.67 12.21 18.57
CA MET A 272 -2.34 12.41 17.29
C MET A 272 -2.77 13.88 17.18
N LYS A 273 -2.30 14.55 16.14
CA LYS A 273 -2.69 15.92 15.81
C LYS A 273 -3.92 15.94 14.90
N LYS A 274 -3.91 15.04 13.92
CA LYS A 274 -4.94 14.95 12.89
C LYS A 274 -4.93 13.55 12.26
N ALA A 275 -6.08 13.14 11.74
CA ALA A 275 -6.22 12.01 10.82
C ALA A 275 -7.17 12.42 9.68
N ASP A 276 -6.73 12.25 8.44
CA ASP A 276 -7.54 12.54 7.26
C ASP A 276 -8.00 11.24 6.61
N TYR A 277 -9.31 11.09 6.41
CA TYR A 277 -9.87 9.99 5.63
C TYR A 277 -9.63 10.23 4.14
N VAL A 278 -8.96 9.28 3.49
CA VAL A 278 -8.61 9.35 2.06
C VAL A 278 -8.87 8.04 1.35
N LEU A 279 -9.09 8.13 0.04
CA LEU A 279 -9.19 6.97 -0.84
C LEU A 279 -7.92 6.84 -1.68
N LEU A 280 -7.27 5.65 -1.62
CA LEU A 280 -6.06 5.37 -2.38
C LEU A 280 -6.32 4.30 -3.45
N PRO A 281 -5.74 4.47 -4.68
CA PRO A 281 -6.00 3.59 -5.81
C PRO A 281 -5.17 2.30 -5.72
N VAL A 282 -5.84 1.16 -5.75
CA VAL A 282 -5.22 -0.16 -5.67
C VAL A 282 -5.78 -1.07 -6.76
N TRP A 283 -4.92 -1.70 -7.54
CA TRP A 283 -5.26 -2.81 -8.42
C TRP A 283 -5.13 -4.12 -7.66
N MET A 284 -6.25 -4.83 -7.48
CA MET A 284 -6.27 -6.17 -6.88
C MET A 284 -6.23 -7.23 -7.97
N VAL A 285 -5.33 -8.20 -7.83
CA VAL A 285 -5.16 -9.30 -8.77
C VAL A 285 -5.39 -10.62 -8.05
N HIS A 286 -6.41 -11.35 -8.46
CA HIS A 286 -6.64 -12.71 -8.02
C HIS A 286 -6.19 -13.69 -9.11
N TYR A 287 -5.27 -14.54 -8.75
CA TYR A 287 -4.59 -15.46 -9.64
C TYR A 287 -4.75 -16.90 -9.17
N ASP A 288 -5.31 -17.76 -10.01
CA ASP A 288 -5.49 -19.17 -9.70
C ASP A 288 -4.30 -20.00 -10.20
N TYR A 289 -3.61 -20.65 -9.28
CA TYR A 289 -2.50 -21.54 -9.60
C TYR A 289 -2.51 -22.79 -8.75
N ASN A 290 -2.57 -23.97 -9.40
CA ASN A 290 -2.63 -25.27 -8.73
C ASN A 290 -3.75 -25.39 -7.68
N LYS A 291 -4.96 -24.91 -8.02
CA LYS A 291 -6.14 -24.88 -7.14
C LYS A 291 -6.00 -23.98 -5.91
N THR A 292 -5.02 -23.10 -5.90
CA THR A 292 -4.82 -22.10 -4.84
C THR A 292 -4.95 -20.70 -5.46
N VAL A 293 -5.77 -19.86 -4.84
CA VAL A 293 -5.91 -18.46 -5.23
C VAL A 293 -4.83 -17.65 -4.54
N TYR A 294 -4.04 -16.95 -5.33
CA TYR A 294 -3.03 -16.00 -4.86
C TYR A 294 -3.55 -14.59 -5.05
N THR A 295 -3.45 -13.78 -4.02
CA THR A 295 -3.83 -12.37 -4.06
C THR A 295 -2.58 -11.49 -4.15
N PHE A 296 -2.61 -10.56 -5.08
CA PHE A 296 -1.58 -9.55 -5.27
C PHE A 296 -2.25 -8.19 -5.32
N ALA A 297 -1.53 -7.18 -4.87
CA ALA A 297 -1.96 -5.81 -5.00
C ALA A 297 -0.93 -5.00 -5.78
N MET A 298 -1.40 -3.97 -6.48
CA MET A 298 -0.52 -3.02 -7.14
C MET A 298 -0.98 -1.60 -6.87
N ASN A 299 -0.03 -0.75 -6.53
CA ASN A 299 -0.27 0.67 -6.37
C ASN A 299 -0.73 1.28 -7.70
N GLY A 300 -1.93 1.85 -7.72
CA GLY A 300 -2.58 2.40 -8.91
C GLY A 300 -1.95 3.69 -9.46
N GLN A 301 -0.95 4.22 -8.74
CA GLN A 301 -0.16 5.38 -9.15
C GLN A 301 1.23 5.00 -9.63
N THR A 302 1.95 4.20 -8.84
CA THR A 302 3.37 3.91 -9.08
C THR A 302 3.60 2.62 -9.86
N GLY A 303 2.61 1.75 -9.97
CA GLY A 303 2.74 0.42 -10.56
C GLY A 303 3.52 -0.58 -9.70
N LYS A 304 3.83 -0.24 -8.46
CA LYS A 304 4.52 -1.15 -7.53
C LYS A 304 3.61 -2.33 -7.22
N VAL A 305 4.05 -3.53 -7.61
CA VAL A 305 3.34 -4.79 -7.36
C VAL A 305 3.86 -5.41 -6.07
N VAL A 306 2.96 -5.87 -5.23
CA VAL A 306 3.25 -6.58 -3.99
C VAL A 306 2.43 -7.88 -3.91
N GLY A 307 2.96 -8.86 -3.20
CA GLY A 307 2.34 -10.17 -2.99
C GLY A 307 3.38 -11.26 -2.83
N ARG A 308 2.91 -12.45 -2.52
CA ARG A 308 3.76 -13.63 -2.29
C ARG A 308 3.53 -14.66 -3.41
N PRO A 309 4.36 -14.70 -4.46
CA PRO A 309 4.23 -15.73 -5.49
C PRO A 309 4.61 -17.10 -4.93
N PRO A 310 4.06 -18.18 -5.50
CA PRO A 310 4.45 -19.54 -5.11
C PRO A 310 5.93 -19.78 -5.39
N LEU A 311 6.56 -20.59 -4.55
CA LEU A 311 7.95 -20.99 -4.70
C LEU A 311 8.06 -22.37 -5.38
N SER A 312 8.99 -22.49 -6.32
CA SER A 312 9.31 -23.74 -7.00
C SER A 312 10.33 -24.54 -6.21
N LYS A 313 9.92 -25.65 -5.59
CA LYS A 313 10.82 -26.56 -4.87
C LYS A 313 11.99 -27.02 -5.75
N ALA A 314 11.72 -27.32 -7.03
CA ALA A 314 12.77 -27.74 -7.97
C ALA A 314 13.80 -26.62 -8.24
N LYS A 315 13.36 -25.37 -8.39
CA LYS A 315 14.28 -24.23 -8.55
C LYS A 315 15.09 -23.99 -7.28
N ILE A 316 14.46 -24.08 -6.11
CA ILE A 316 15.16 -23.95 -4.81
C ILE A 316 16.26 -25.00 -4.71
N ALA A 317 15.94 -26.28 -5.00
CA ALA A 317 16.93 -27.35 -4.96
C ALA A 317 18.07 -27.14 -5.98
N ALA A 318 17.74 -26.69 -7.20
CA ALA A 318 18.75 -26.38 -8.21
C ALA A 318 19.67 -25.22 -7.80
N TRP A 319 19.12 -24.16 -7.23
CA TRP A 319 19.90 -23.03 -6.70
C TRP A 319 20.77 -23.43 -5.52
N PHE A 320 20.22 -24.22 -4.60
CA PHE A 320 20.99 -24.75 -3.47
C PHE A 320 22.17 -25.60 -3.95
N ALA A 321 21.92 -26.55 -4.88
CA ALA A 321 22.96 -27.39 -5.45
C ALA A 321 24.03 -26.56 -6.19
N GLY A 322 23.61 -25.55 -6.95
CA GLY A 322 24.51 -24.64 -7.67
C GLY A 322 25.43 -23.85 -6.72
N ILE A 323 24.84 -23.20 -5.72
CA ILE A 323 25.60 -22.41 -4.74
C ILE A 323 26.54 -23.31 -3.94
N SER A 324 26.05 -24.45 -3.46
CA SER A 324 26.89 -25.43 -2.72
C SER A 324 28.03 -25.95 -3.56
N GLY A 325 27.79 -26.25 -4.85
CA GLY A 325 28.82 -26.69 -5.79
C GLY A 325 29.89 -25.62 -6.02
N VAL A 326 29.47 -24.37 -6.27
CA VAL A 326 30.40 -23.25 -6.44
C VAL A 326 31.23 -23.01 -5.18
N SER A 327 30.59 -23.00 -4.00
CA SER A 327 31.27 -22.82 -2.72
C SER A 327 32.29 -23.94 -2.45
N PHE A 328 31.91 -25.18 -2.72
CA PHE A 328 32.82 -26.33 -2.58
C PHE A 328 34.04 -26.24 -3.49
N LEU A 329 33.82 -25.87 -4.77
CA LEU A 329 34.90 -25.69 -5.73
C LEU A 329 35.84 -24.54 -5.33
N SER A 330 35.27 -23.42 -4.85
CA SER A 330 36.05 -22.27 -4.37
C SER A 330 36.89 -22.63 -3.15
N LEU A 331 36.35 -23.36 -2.19
CA LEU A 331 37.07 -23.82 -1.01
C LEU A 331 38.20 -24.79 -1.41
N LYS A 332 37.94 -25.70 -2.35
CA LYS A 332 38.97 -26.61 -2.89
C LYS A 332 40.10 -25.82 -3.58
N LEU A 333 39.77 -24.82 -4.38
CA LEU A 333 40.76 -23.98 -5.05
C LEU A 333 41.64 -23.21 -4.05
N ILE A 334 41.02 -22.62 -3.02
CA ILE A 334 41.73 -21.92 -1.95
C ILE A 334 42.65 -22.87 -1.21
N ALA A 335 42.20 -24.09 -0.84
CA ALA A 335 43.00 -25.10 -0.17
C ALA A 335 44.20 -25.52 -1.04
N TRP A 336 43.99 -25.67 -2.35
CA TRP A 336 45.07 -25.96 -3.30
C TRP A 336 46.10 -24.82 -3.38
N MET A 337 45.65 -23.55 -3.46
CA MET A 337 46.53 -22.38 -3.47
C MET A 337 47.33 -22.19 -2.17
N MET A 338 46.80 -22.64 -1.03
CA MET A 338 47.48 -22.60 0.27
C MET A 338 48.40 -23.78 0.54
N GLY A 339 48.71 -24.61 -0.48
CA GLY A 339 49.64 -25.72 -0.39
C GLY A 339 49.09 -27.01 0.24
N GLY A 340 47.76 -27.08 0.44
CA GLY A 340 47.08 -28.29 0.88
C GLY A 340 46.91 -29.28 -0.27
N GLY A 341 47.51 -30.47 -0.17
CA GLY A 341 47.33 -31.54 -1.15
C GLY A 341 45.88 -32.00 -1.28
N PHE A 342 45.54 -32.51 -2.46
CA PHE A 342 44.22 -33.13 -2.72
C PHE A 342 44.03 -34.38 -1.84
N TRP A 343 43.04 -34.37 -0.95
CA TRP A 343 42.42 -35.53 -0.36
C TRP A 343 40.94 -35.59 -0.78
#